data_d6b5a88b89db72fa7f3f0adba7fec6d7
#
_entry.id   d6b5a88b89db72fa7f3f0adba7fec6d7
#
_cell.length_a   1.000
_cell.length_b   1.000
_cell.length_c   1.000
_cell.angle_alpha   90.00
_cell.angle_beta   90.00
_cell.angle_gamma   90.00
#
_symmetry.space_group_name_H-M   'P 1'
#
loop_
_entity.id
_entity.type
_entity.pdbx_description
1 polymer ?
#
loop_
_entity_poly.entity_id
_entity_poly.type
_entity_poly.pdbx_seq_one_letter_code
_entity_poly.pdbx_strand_id
1 'polypeptide(L)'
;VEGEVSAMSSLFTAIIFWAILKWDEEMAEIGNGLIPQGYSPDRWLLFIMFMLGLAIGVHLLGILIVPAIAYIIYFRFKDKITVKGFFLVGILAIAVLGFIQVGVIQGSIAIASKFEVAFVNSFGLPFFSGTIFFFVALVAICIILIRYARKKSKRILYSSVMGLMLLLIGYGSFAVIVIRSNANTPLDENDPENLVTLHSYLTREQYGSAPILFGHHWNSQENPREEFKDLSPFHLRRFVVQKGD
;
A
#
# COMPACT_ATOMS: atom_id res chain seq x y z
N VAL A 1 -8.13 -14.59 -16.84
CA VAL A 1 -7.86 -13.88 -15.57
C VAL A 1 -6.51 -13.19 -15.60
N GLU A 2 -5.39 -13.87 -15.92
CA GLU A 2 -4.04 -13.24 -15.95
C GLU A 2 -3.93 -12.10 -16.97
N GLY A 3 -4.51 -12.26 -18.15
CA GLY A 3 -4.51 -11.22 -19.19
C GLY A 3 -5.25 -9.95 -18.77
N GLU A 4 -6.33 -10.07 -18.04
CA GLU A 4 -7.12 -8.94 -17.57
C GLU A 4 -6.38 -8.14 -16.48
N VAL A 5 -5.76 -8.84 -15.53
CA VAL A 5 -4.94 -8.21 -14.47
C VAL A 5 -3.74 -7.49 -15.07
N SER A 6 -3.05 -8.11 -16.04
CA SER A 6 -1.90 -7.52 -16.72
C SER A 6 -2.29 -6.30 -17.55
N ALA A 7 -3.42 -6.35 -18.27
CA ALA A 7 -3.94 -5.21 -19.04
C ALA A 7 -4.30 -4.03 -18.13
N MET A 8 -4.99 -4.30 -17.02
CA MET A 8 -5.36 -3.28 -16.04
C MET A 8 -4.14 -2.65 -15.37
N SER A 9 -3.15 -3.47 -14.98
CA SER A 9 -1.89 -2.99 -14.42
C SER A 9 -1.12 -2.11 -15.40
N SER A 10 -1.08 -2.49 -16.67
CA SER A 10 -0.46 -1.70 -17.74
C SER A 10 -1.17 -0.38 -17.95
N LEU A 11 -2.51 -0.37 -17.91
CA LEU A 11 -3.32 0.85 -18.02
C LEU A 11 -3.00 1.83 -16.87
N PHE A 12 -3.00 1.36 -15.62
CA PHE A 12 -2.65 2.20 -14.48
C PHE A 12 -1.24 2.77 -14.59
N THR A 13 -0.27 1.93 -14.97
CA THR A 13 1.11 2.36 -15.20
C THR A 13 1.19 3.45 -16.27
N ALA A 14 0.48 3.29 -17.40
CA ALA A 14 0.43 4.29 -18.47
C ALA A 14 -0.20 5.61 -18.01
N ILE A 15 -1.31 5.56 -17.26
CA ILE A 15 -1.97 6.75 -16.71
C ILE A 15 -1.06 7.48 -15.73
N ILE A 16 -0.38 6.76 -14.83
CA ILE A 16 0.56 7.35 -13.86
C ILE A 16 1.72 8.00 -14.61
N PHE A 17 2.27 7.33 -15.62
CA PHE A 17 3.37 7.87 -16.41
C PHE A 17 2.94 9.11 -17.20
N TRP A 18 1.75 9.09 -17.80
CA TRP A 18 1.19 10.27 -18.45
C TRP A 18 0.99 11.44 -17.47
N ALA A 19 0.50 11.15 -16.26
CA ALA A 19 0.26 12.18 -15.25
C ALA A 19 1.56 12.84 -14.75
N ILE A 20 2.65 12.08 -14.59
CA ILE A 20 3.94 12.67 -14.19
C ILE A 20 4.55 13.52 -15.32
N LEU A 21 4.35 13.15 -16.58
CA LEU A 21 4.76 13.98 -17.70
C LEU A 21 3.94 15.28 -17.78
N LYS A 22 2.64 15.24 -17.47
CA LYS A 22 1.81 16.45 -17.36
C LYS A 22 2.24 17.35 -16.22
N TRP A 23 2.61 16.76 -15.08
CA TRP A 23 3.21 17.52 -13.99
C TRP A 23 4.52 18.21 -14.42
N ASP A 24 5.37 17.49 -15.11
CA ASP A 24 6.65 18.00 -15.61
C ASP A 24 6.48 19.13 -16.62
N GLU A 25 5.54 19.00 -17.57
CA GLU A 25 5.17 20.02 -18.55
C GLU A 25 4.71 21.31 -17.85
N GLU A 26 3.73 21.23 -16.94
CA GLU A 26 3.22 22.38 -16.19
C GLU A 26 4.32 23.05 -15.32
N MET A 27 5.22 22.26 -14.74
CA MET A 27 6.38 22.79 -14.02
C MET A 27 7.34 23.57 -14.93
N ALA A 28 7.53 23.12 -16.18
CA ALA A 28 8.31 23.87 -17.18
C ALA A 28 7.64 25.19 -17.55
N GLU A 29 6.32 25.18 -17.79
CA GLU A 29 5.55 26.36 -18.14
C GLU A 29 5.56 27.43 -17.02
N ILE A 30 5.51 27.00 -15.75
CA ILE A 30 5.69 27.90 -14.59
C ILE A 30 7.09 28.51 -14.62
N GLY A 31 8.12 27.71 -14.86
CA GLY A 31 9.51 28.17 -14.97
C GLY A 31 9.73 29.20 -16.08
N ASN A 32 9.00 29.07 -17.19
CA ASN A 32 9.04 29.96 -18.33
C ASN A 32 8.11 31.19 -18.19
N GLY A 33 7.39 31.31 -17.07
CA GLY A 33 6.46 32.42 -16.83
C GLY A 33 5.15 32.37 -17.64
N LEU A 34 4.84 31.24 -18.28
CA LEU A 34 3.62 31.01 -19.03
C LEU A 34 2.39 30.79 -18.19
N ILE A 35 2.60 30.29 -16.97
CA ILE A 35 1.55 30.08 -15.96
C ILE A 35 1.78 31.05 -14.78
N PRO A 36 0.72 31.67 -14.23
CA PRO A 36 0.83 32.63 -13.13
C PRO A 36 1.53 32.05 -11.91
N GLN A 37 2.33 32.90 -11.22
CA GLN A 37 2.90 32.56 -9.92
C GLN A 37 1.77 32.31 -8.92
N GLY A 38 1.83 31.18 -8.21
CA GLY A 38 0.80 30.75 -7.25
C GLY A 38 0.00 29.54 -7.71
N TYR A 39 0.01 29.21 -9.00
CA TYR A 39 -0.49 27.92 -9.49
C TYR A 39 0.42 26.78 -9.02
N SER A 40 -0.19 25.66 -8.65
CA SER A 40 0.57 24.49 -8.22
C SER A 40 0.12 23.25 -9.01
N PRO A 41 1.05 22.60 -9.70
CA PRO A 41 0.77 21.35 -10.40
C PRO A 41 0.66 20.13 -9.45
N ASP A 42 0.70 20.35 -8.13
CA ASP A 42 0.60 19.30 -7.09
C ASP A 42 -0.62 18.39 -7.30
N ARG A 43 -1.65 18.86 -8.00
CA ARG A 43 -2.82 18.05 -8.37
C ARG A 43 -2.45 16.78 -9.12
N TRP A 44 -1.44 16.83 -9.98
CA TRP A 44 -0.96 15.68 -10.73
C TRP A 44 -0.26 14.66 -9.80
N LEU A 45 0.55 15.16 -8.86
CA LEU A 45 1.19 14.29 -7.86
C LEU A 45 0.14 13.63 -6.95
N LEU A 46 -0.89 14.37 -6.56
CA LEU A 46 -2.01 13.83 -5.78
C LEU A 46 -2.81 12.78 -6.56
N PHE A 47 -3.06 13.05 -7.85
CA PHE A 47 -3.70 12.09 -8.75
C PHE A 47 -2.86 10.82 -8.92
N ILE A 48 -1.53 10.96 -9.08
CA ILE A 48 -0.59 9.83 -9.13
C ILE A 48 -0.68 8.98 -7.87
N MET A 49 -0.72 9.60 -6.68
CA MET A 49 -0.84 8.87 -5.42
C MET A 49 -2.15 8.06 -5.34
N PHE A 50 -3.27 8.63 -5.79
CA PHE A 50 -4.55 7.91 -5.86
C PHE A 50 -4.50 6.74 -6.86
N MET A 51 -4.01 6.99 -8.07
CA MET A 51 -3.87 5.97 -9.11
C MET A 51 -2.90 4.86 -8.71
N LEU A 52 -1.83 5.20 -7.98
CA LEU A 52 -0.89 4.24 -7.43
C LEU A 52 -1.59 3.33 -6.39
N GLY A 53 -2.44 3.91 -5.53
CA GLY A 53 -3.25 3.14 -4.60
C GLY A 53 -4.19 2.15 -5.30
N LEU A 54 -4.87 2.58 -6.36
CA LEU A 54 -5.71 1.69 -7.19
C LEU A 54 -4.87 0.61 -7.88
N ALA A 55 -3.70 0.96 -8.42
CA ALA A 55 -2.80 0.02 -9.08
C ALA A 55 -2.34 -1.09 -8.13
N ILE A 56 -2.02 -0.75 -6.87
CA ILE A 56 -1.68 -1.72 -5.82
C ILE A 56 -2.85 -2.69 -5.58
N GLY A 57 -4.09 -2.19 -5.59
CA GLY A 57 -5.29 -3.01 -5.44
C GLY A 57 -5.50 -4.03 -6.57
N VAL A 58 -4.94 -3.79 -7.74
CA VAL A 58 -5.00 -4.71 -8.90
C VAL A 58 -3.77 -5.61 -8.96
N HIS A 59 -2.58 -5.04 -8.88
CA HIS A 59 -1.32 -5.80 -8.98
C HIS A 59 -0.16 -5.03 -8.34
N LEU A 60 0.58 -5.68 -7.45
CA LEU A 60 1.72 -5.10 -6.73
C LEU A 60 2.83 -4.56 -7.65
N LEU A 61 2.99 -5.08 -8.86
CA LEU A 61 3.97 -4.56 -9.82
C LEU A 61 3.74 -3.08 -10.20
N GLY A 62 2.53 -2.55 -10.01
CA GLY A 62 2.25 -1.14 -10.25
C GLY A 62 3.12 -0.17 -9.44
N ILE A 63 3.67 -0.59 -8.30
CA ILE A 63 4.57 0.25 -7.49
C ILE A 63 5.96 0.45 -8.12
N LEU A 64 6.36 -0.38 -9.07
CA LEU A 64 7.67 -0.28 -9.74
C LEU A 64 7.83 1.01 -10.57
N ILE A 65 6.76 1.76 -10.80
CA ILE A 65 6.83 3.08 -11.44
C ILE A 65 7.43 4.17 -10.52
N VAL A 66 7.46 3.94 -9.20
CA VAL A 66 7.95 4.93 -8.20
C VAL A 66 9.37 5.42 -8.48
N PRO A 67 10.36 4.58 -8.83
CA PRO A 67 11.68 5.05 -9.21
C PRO A 67 11.67 5.98 -10.43
N ALA A 68 10.86 5.70 -11.44
CA ALA A 68 10.76 6.56 -12.63
C ALA A 68 10.20 7.94 -12.24
N ILE A 69 9.16 8.00 -11.41
CA ILE A 69 8.61 9.25 -10.88
C ILE A 69 9.69 10.04 -10.12
N ALA A 70 10.45 9.38 -9.24
CA ALA A 70 11.50 10.03 -8.46
C ALA A 70 12.59 10.64 -9.35
N TYR A 71 12.99 9.97 -10.42
CA TYR A 71 13.96 10.50 -11.37
C TYR A 71 13.42 11.66 -12.21
N ILE A 72 12.18 11.62 -12.66
CA ILE A 72 11.56 12.75 -13.38
C ILE A 72 11.54 14.00 -12.49
N ILE A 73 11.13 13.85 -11.22
CA ILE A 73 11.15 14.94 -10.23
C ILE A 73 12.57 15.45 -10.00
N TYR A 74 13.54 14.55 -9.86
CA TYR A 74 14.94 14.93 -9.67
C TYR A 74 15.49 15.74 -10.84
N PHE A 75 15.26 15.30 -12.08
CA PHE A 75 15.73 15.98 -13.28
C PHE A 75 15.06 17.34 -13.48
N ARG A 76 13.82 17.48 -13.02
CA ARG A 76 13.11 18.78 -13.09
C ARG A 76 13.73 19.84 -12.16
N PHE A 77 14.16 19.45 -10.96
CA PHE A 77 14.67 20.41 -9.97
C PHE A 77 16.19 20.59 -9.97
N LYS A 78 16.93 19.85 -10.79
CA LYS A 78 18.38 19.92 -10.84
C LYS A 78 18.92 20.27 -12.21
N ASP A 79 19.49 21.48 -12.34
CA ASP A 79 20.14 21.94 -13.57
C ASP A 79 21.40 21.12 -13.90
N LYS A 80 22.11 20.65 -12.90
CA LYS A 80 23.31 19.81 -13.06
C LYS A 80 23.11 18.45 -12.41
N ILE A 81 23.11 17.44 -13.25
CA ILE A 81 23.03 16.04 -12.81
C ILE A 81 24.42 15.60 -12.32
N THR A 82 24.49 15.16 -11.08
CA THR A 82 25.72 14.60 -10.50
C THR A 82 25.57 13.11 -10.29
N VAL A 83 26.68 12.35 -10.43
CA VAL A 83 26.68 10.91 -10.19
C VAL A 83 26.19 10.58 -8.78
N LYS A 84 26.65 11.33 -7.77
CA LYS A 84 26.18 11.18 -6.38
C LYS A 84 24.68 11.41 -6.25
N GLY A 85 24.15 12.47 -6.89
CA GLY A 85 22.72 12.78 -6.87
C GLY A 85 21.88 11.71 -7.52
N PHE A 86 22.34 11.17 -8.65
CA PHE A 86 21.66 10.08 -9.35
C PHE A 86 21.53 8.83 -8.46
N PHE A 87 22.62 8.36 -7.85
CA PHE A 87 22.57 7.21 -6.95
C PHE A 87 21.77 7.49 -5.67
N LEU A 88 21.86 8.70 -5.10
CA LEU A 88 21.08 9.07 -3.92
C LEU A 88 19.58 9.01 -4.20
N VAL A 89 19.14 9.52 -5.35
CA VAL A 89 17.71 9.46 -5.76
C VAL A 89 17.29 8.02 -5.97
N GLY A 90 18.11 7.17 -6.56
CA GLY A 90 17.84 5.74 -6.71
C GLY A 90 17.64 5.04 -5.36
N ILE A 91 18.53 5.28 -4.40
CA ILE A 91 18.43 4.74 -3.04
C ILE A 91 17.16 5.24 -2.35
N LEU A 92 16.86 6.54 -2.47
CA LEU A 92 15.64 7.12 -1.90
C LEU A 92 14.38 6.52 -2.55
N ALA A 93 14.38 6.34 -3.86
CA ALA A 93 13.27 5.74 -4.59
C ALA A 93 13.01 4.29 -4.15
N ILE A 94 14.08 3.50 -3.96
CA ILE A 94 13.99 2.14 -3.42
C ILE A 94 13.47 2.16 -1.97
N ALA A 95 13.94 3.10 -1.15
CA ALA A 95 13.46 3.25 0.22
C ALA A 95 11.96 3.62 0.28
N VAL A 96 11.50 4.52 -0.60
CA VAL A 96 10.06 4.87 -0.73
C VAL A 96 9.25 3.66 -1.20
N LEU A 97 9.75 2.92 -2.19
CA LEU A 97 9.11 1.70 -2.68
C LEU A 97 8.99 0.66 -1.55
N GLY A 98 10.08 0.42 -0.82
CA GLY A 98 10.09 -0.47 0.35
C GLY A 98 9.12 0.00 1.45
N PHE A 99 9.05 1.31 1.71
CA PHE A 99 8.10 1.89 2.65
C PHE A 99 6.65 1.68 2.22
N ILE A 100 6.33 1.85 0.94
CA ILE A 100 4.99 1.57 0.41
C ILE A 100 4.67 0.09 0.59
N GLN A 101 5.58 -0.80 0.21
CA GLN A 101 5.37 -2.25 0.28
C GLN A 101 5.19 -2.74 1.72
N VAL A 102 6.13 -2.40 2.60
CA VAL A 102 6.16 -2.94 3.98
C VAL A 102 5.33 -2.07 4.93
N GLY A 103 5.46 -0.74 4.83
CA GLY A 103 4.81 0.18 5.76
C GLY A 103 3.32 0.42 5.43
N VAL A 104 3.02 0.72 4.16
CA VAL A 104 1.65 1.06 3.77
C VAL A 104 0.83 -0.20 3.52
N ILE A 105 1.28 -1.10 2.66
CA ILE A 105 0.49 -2.26 2.23
C ILE A 105 0.36 -3.28 3.38
N GLN A 106 1.47 -3.81 3.86
CA GLN A 106 1.46 -4.83 4.91
C GLN A 106 1.25 -4.22 6.30
N GLY A 107 1.94 -3.12 6.61
CA GLY A 107 1.95 -2.49 7.92
C GLY A 107 0.59 -1.92 8.34
N SER A 108 -0.15 -1.29 7.43
CA SER A 108 -1.48 -0.78 7.75
C SER A 108 -2.45 -1.90 8.15
N ILE A 109 -2.43 -3.02 7.42
CA ILE A 109 -3.26 -4.18 7.72
C ILE A 109 -2.77 -4.89 8.99
N ALA A 110 -1.45 -5.02 9.19
CA ALA A 110 -0.88 -5.59 10.41
C ALA A 110 -1.27 -4.80 11.67
N ILE A 111 -1.25 -3.47 11.61
CA ILE A 111 -1.66 -2.63 12.74
C ILE A 111 -3.17 -2.75 12.94
N ALA A 112 -3.96 -2.67 11.88
CA ALA A 112 -5.41 -2.81 11.96
C ALA A 112 -5.82 -4.17 12.54
N SER A 113 -5.15 -5.27 12.16
CA SER A 113 -5.40 -6.61 12.71
C SER A 113 -5.10 -6.68 14.22
N LYS A 114 -4.04 -6.00 14.70
CA LYS A 114 -3.75 -5.92 16.14
C LYS A 114 -4.84 -5.19 16.92
N PHE A 115 -5.38 -4.10 16.36
CA PHE A 115 -6.54 -3.42 16.96
C PHE A 115 -7.75 -4.34 16.99
N GLU A 116 -8.01 -5.06 15.90
CA GLU A 116 -9.13 -6.01 15.83
C GLU A 116 -9.02 -7.09 16.92
N VAL A 117 -7.86 -7.74 17.01
CA VAL A 117 -7.60 -8.78 18.05
C VAL A 117 -7.76 -8.20 19.46
N ALA A 118 -7.23 -7.01 19.72
CA ALA A 118 -7.36 -6.36 21.03
C ALA A 118 -8.83 -6.04 21.37
N PHE A 119 -9.59 -5.51 20.42
CA PHE A 119 -10.98 -5.13 20.62
C PHE A 119 -11.87 -6.36 20.86
N VAL A 120 -11.67 -7.41 20.09
CA VAL A 120 -12.46 -8.65 20.24
C VAL A 120 -12.06 -9.41 21.50
N ASN A 121 -10.75 -9.63 21.74
CA ASN A 121 -10.27 -10.48 22.82
C ASN A 121 -10.28 -9.80 24.19
N SER A 122 -9.87 -8.51 24.28
CA SER A 122 -9.73 -7.81 25.54
C SER A 122 -11.02 -7.09 25.97
N PHE A 123 -11.75 -6.52 25.01
CA PHE A 123 -12.96 -5.75 25.28
C PHE A 123 -14.26 -6.52 24.99
N GLY A 124 -14.17 -7.72 24.37
CA GLY A 124 -15.36 -8.53 24.03
C GLY A 124 -16.29 -7.86 23.00
N LEU A 125 -15.77 -6.92 22.20
CA LEU A 125 -16.54 -6.20 21.19
C LEU A 125 -16.80 -7.08 19.95
N PRO A 126 -17.81 -6.73 19.14
CA PRO A 126 -18.08 -7.44 17.90
C PRO A 126 -16.93 -7.38 16.91
N PHE A 127 -16.87 -8.35 15.97
CA PHE A 127 -15.94 -8.32 14.85
C PHE A 127 -16.05 -7.03 14.06
N PHE A 128 -14.93 -6.63 13.43
CA PHE A 128 -14.73 -5.39 12.70
C PHE A 128 -14.73 -4.11 13.55
N SER A 129 -14.97 -4.19 14.87
CA SER A 129 -14.96 -2.99 15.73
C SER A 129 -13.57 -2.35 15.82
N GLY A 130 -12.52 -3.14 15.99
CA GLY A 130 -11.13 -2.68 15.99
C GLY A 130 -10.68 -2.16 14.63
N THR A 131 -11.12 -2.81 13.57
CA THR A 131 -10.90 -2.40 12.18
C THR A 131 -11.50 -1.02 11.90
N ILE A 132 -12.77 -0.83 12.22
CA ILE A 132 -13.46 0.46 12.03
C ILE A 132 -12.78 1.54 12.87
N PHE A 133 -12.47 1.24 14.13
CA PHE A 133 -11.75 2.18 14.99
C PHE A 133 -10.42 2.61 14.38
N PHE A 134 -9.61 1.68 13.90
CA PHE A 134 -8.32 1.98 13.29
C PHE A 134 -8.44 2.90 12.08
N PHE A 135 -9.33 2.60 11.14
CA PHE A 135 -9.49 3.41 9.94
C PHE A 135 -10.10 4.80 10.24
N VAL A 136 -11.05 4.89 11.17
CA VAL A 136 -11.59 6.18 11.62
C VAL A 136 -10.51 7.02 12.30
N ALA A 137 -9.70 6.41 13.18
CA ALA A 137 -8.58 7.09 13.83
C ALA A 137 -7.53 7.55 12.81
N LEU A 138 -7.18 6.73 11.83
CA LEU A 138 -6.24 7.05 10.75
C LEU A 138 -6.72 8.26 9.94
N VAL A 139 -7.99 8.26 9.53
CA VAL A 139 -8.61 9.40 8.81
C VAL A 139 -8.63 10.65 9.68
N ALA A 140 -8.98 10.53 10.96
CA ALA A 140 -8.99 11.66 11.89
C ALA A 140 -7.57 12.26 12.07
N ILE A 141 -6.54 11.42 12.21
CA ILE A 141 -5.14 11.86 12.29
C ILE A 141 -4.75 12.60 11.00
N CYS A 142 -5.08 12.06 9.83
CA CYS A 142 -4.81 12.72 8.55
C CYS A 142 -5.49 14.10 8.48
N ILE A 143 -6.75 14.21 8.87
CA ILE A 143 -7.49 15.48 8.88
C ILE A 143 -6.84 16.49 9.84
N ILE A 144 -6.43 16.06 11.03
CA ILE A 144 -5.74 16.91 12.01
C ILE A 144 -4.41 17.41 11.44
N LEU A 145 -3.61 16.52 10.84
CA LEU A 145 -2.33 16.87 10.23
C LEU A 145 -2.49 17.83 9.04
N ILE A 146 -3.51 17.62 8.20
CA ILE A 146 -3.84 18.51 7.08
C ILE A 146 -4.22 19.91 7.61
N ARG A 147 -5.09 19.98 8.62
CA ARG A 147 -5.47 21.26 9.25
C ARG A 147 -4.26 21.96 9.87
N TYR A 148 -3.42 21.23 10.60
CA TYR A 148 -2.17 21.74 11.16
C TYR A 148 -1.22 22.26 10.08
N ALA A 149 -0.99 21.48 9.02
CA ALA A 149 -0.12 21.87 7.92
C ALA A 149 -0.62 23.14 7.21
N ARG A 150 -1.93 23.25 6.97
CA ARG A 150 -2.55 24.49 6.43
C ARG A 150 -2.38 25.69 7.34
N LYS A 151 -2.66 25.53 8.65
CA LYS A 151 -2.53 26.62 9.63
C LYS A 151 -1.09 27.14 9.76
N LYS A 152 -0.10 26.24 9.60
CA LYS A 152 1.33 26.56 9.70
C LYS A 152 1.99 26.80 8.33
N SER A 153 1.22 26.86 7.24
CA SER A 153 1.69 27.04 5.85
C SER A 153 2.80 26.04 5.45
N LYS A 154 2.74 24.80 6.00
CA LYS A 154 3.70 23.73 5.71
C LYS A 154 3.25 22.95 4.48
N ARG A 155 3.54 23.50 3.28
CA ARG A 155 3.08 22.94 2.00
C ARG A 155 3.50 21.48 1.80
N ILE A 156 4.76 21.14 2.05
CA ILE A 156 5.27 19.77 1.87
C ILE A 156 4.49 18.77 2.75
N LEU A 157 4.30 19.11 4.04
CA LEU A 157 3.53 18.26 4.96
C LEU A 157 2.09 18.10 4.48
N TYR A 158 1.47 19.18 4.01
CA TYR A 158 0.11 19.16 3.47
C TYR A 158 0.00 18.20 2.28
N SER A 159 0.86 18.38 1.26
CA SER A 159 0.85 17.55 0.04
C SER A 159 1.19 16.08 0.35
N SER A 160 2.14 15.82 1.28
CA SER A 160 2.51 14.46 1.67
C SER A 160 1.37 13.73 2.38
N VAL A 161 0.72 14.37 3.37
CA VAL A 161 -0.41 13.74 4.09
C VAL A 161 -1.62 13.57 3.18
N MET A 162 -1.91 14.53 2.32
CA MET A 162 -2.99 14.43 1.34
C MET A 162 -2.71 13.31 0.34
N GLY A 163 -1.47 13.21 -0.16
CA GLY A 163 -1.04 12.14 -1.05
C GLY A 163 -1.16 10.77 -0.41
N LEU A 164 -0.69 10.63 0.85
CA LEU A 164 -0.84 9.38 1.60
C LEU A 164 -2.32 8.99 1.78
N MET A 165 -3.17 9.96 2.12
CA MET A 165 -4.61 9.70 2.27
C MET A 165 -5.24 9.24 0.95
N LEU A 166 -4.89 9.88 -0.17
CA LEU A 166 -5.39 9.49 -1.49
C LEU A 166 -4.87 8.10 -1.91
N LEU A 167 -3.61 7.78 -1.61
CA LEU A 167 -3.04 6.45 -1.82
C LEU A 167 -3.81 5.40 -1.02
N LEU A 168 -4.09 5.67 0.26
CA LEU A 168 -4.86 4.76 1.12
C LEU A 168 -6.31 4.59 0.65
N ILE A 169 -6.94 5.65 0.13
CA ILE A 169 -8.28 5.58 -0.46
C ILE A 169 -8.26 4.67 -1.70
N GLY A 170 -7.28 4.87 -2.60
CA GLY A 170 -7.10 4.00 -3.77
C GLY A 170 -6.84 2.54 -3.38
N TYR A 171 -5.92 2.33 -2.42
CA TYR A 171 -5.61 1.00 -1.88
C TYR A 171 -6.81 0.36 -1.16
N GLY A 172 -7.75 1.17 -0.64
CA GLY A 172 -8.99 0.69 -0.04
C GLY A 172 -9.84 -0.17 -0.99
N SER A 173 -9.64 -0.09 -2.31
CA SER A 173 -10.24 -1.02 -3.29
C SER A 173 -9.90 -2.48 -3.00
N PHE A 174 -8.77 -2.75 -2.34
CA PHE A 174 -8.36 -4.07 -1.91
C PHE A 174 -9.32 -4.72 -0.90
N ALA A 175 -10.14 -3.91 -0.19
CA ALA A 175 -11.19 -4.42 0.69
C ALA A 175 -12.23 -5.28 -0.02
N VAL A 176 -12.36 -5.17 -1.34
CA VAL A 176 -13.23 -6.03 -2.17
C VAL A 176 -12.85 -7.51 -2.01
N ILE A 177 -11.57 -7.83 -1.78
CA ILE A 177 -11.12 -9.22 -1.54
C ILE A 177 -11.80 -9.75 -0.28
N VAL A 178 -11.74 -9.01 0.83
CA VAL A 178 -12.37 -9.40 2.12
C VAL A 178 -13.89 -9.53 1.96
N ILE A 179 -14.53 -8.59 1.25
CA ILE A 179 -15.98 -8.64 1.02
C ILE A 179 -16.38 -9.88 0.22
N ARG A 180 -15.59 -10.22 -0.80
CA ARG A 180 -15.87 -11.41 -1.62
C ARG A 180 -15.59 -12.72 -0.91
N SER A 181 -14.53 -12.79 -0.10
CA SER A 181 -14.23 -13.94 0.74
C SER A 181 -15.38 -14.22 1.70
N ASN A 182 -15.90 -13.20 2.39
CA ASN A 182 -17.08 -13.36 3.25
C ASN A 182 -18.36 -13.80 2.52
N ALA A 183 -18.41 -13.73 1.20
CA ALA A 183 -19.53 -14.24 0.40
C ALA A 183 -19.40 -15.74 0.04
N ASN A 184 -18.36 -16.43 0.56
CA ASN A 184 -18.12 -17.86 0.36
C ASN A 184 -18.17 -18.27 -1.13
N THR A 185 -17.36 -17.60 -1.96
CA THR A 185 -17.29 -17.87 -3.38
C THR A 185 -16.65 -19.24 -3.65
N PRO A 186 -16.98 -19.94 -4.78
CA PRO A 186 -16.44 -21.27 -5.08
C PRO A 186 -14.89 -21.31 -5.19
N LEU A 187 -14.26 -20.18 -5.50
CA LEU A 187 -12.81 -20.00 -5.53
C LEU A 187 -12.46 -18.90 -4.54
N ASP A 188 -12.06 -19.29 -3.34
CA ASP A 188 -11.62 -18.41 -2.27
C ASP A 188 -10.23 -18.84 -1.79
N GLU A 189 -9.20 -18.30 -2.47
CA GLU A 189 -7.82 -18.65 -2.17
C GLU A 189 -7.37 -18.00 -0.88
N ASN A 190 -6.96 -18.81 0.10
CA ASN A 190 -6.48 -18.43 1.42
C ASN A 190 -7.52 -17.77 2.35
N ASP A 191 -8.79 -17.75 1.98
CA ASP A 191 -9.93 -17.35 2.81
C ASP A 191 -9.68 -16.07 3.64
N PRO A 192 -9.40 -14.90 2.97
CA PRO A 192 -9.07 -13.66 3.66
C PRO A 192 -10.31 -12.92 4.18
N GLU A 193 -11.13 -13.57 5.00
CA GLU A 193 -12.40 -13.05 5.50
C GLU A 193 -12.25 -11.89 6.50
N ASN A 194 -11.08 -11.76 7.13
CA ASN A 194 -10.80 -10.76 8.14
C ASN A 194 -9.39 -10.19 7.99
N LEU A 195 -9.04 -9.16 8.77
CA LEU A 195 -7.73 -8.50 8.65
C LEU A 195 -6.55 -9.37 9.08
N VAL A 196 -6.77 -10.39 9.91
CA VAL A 196 -5.69 -11.31 10.33
C VAL A 196 -5.35 -12.24 9.17
N THR A 197 -6.36 -12.88 8.56
CA THR A 197 -6.18 -13.73 7.40
C THR A 197 -5.73 -12.93 6.18
N LEU A 198 -6.23 -11.70 6.00
CA LEU A 198 -5.75 -10.79 4.97
C LEU A 198 -4.28 -10.43 5.15
N HIS A 199 -3.81 -10.21 6.39
CA HIS A 199 -2.39 -9.97 6.65
C HIS A 199 -1.53 -11.17 6.25
N SER A 200 -1.92 -12.39 6.65
CA SER A 200 -1.25 -13.64 6.27
C SER A 200 -1.23 -13.84 4.75
N TYR A 201 -2.34 -13.50 4.06
CA TYR A 201 -2.41 -13.49 2.60
C TYR A 201 -1.40 -12.52 1.98
N LEU A 202 -1.32 -11.27 2.48
CA LEU A 202 -0.41 -10.24 1.97
C LEU A 202 1.07 -10.53 2.24
N THR A 203 1.37 -11.15 3.36
CA THR A 203 2.73 -11.57 3.74
C THR A 203 3.13 -12.90 3.09
N ARG A 204 2.18 -13.56 2.41
CA ARG A 204 2.39 -14.84 1.73
C ARG A 204 2.88 -15.95 2.66
N GLU A 205 2.43 -15.95 3.90
CA GLU A 205 2.85 -16.90 4.94
C GLU A 205 2.63 -18.36 4.54
N GLN A 206 1.58 -18.63 3.73
CA GLN A 206 1.28 -19.97 3.22
C GLN A 206 2.36 -20.57 2.31
N TYR A 207 3.22 -19.73 1.72
CA TYR A 207 4.31 -20.22 0.86
C TYR A 207 5.63 -20.45 1.62
N GLY A 208 5.64 -20.17 2.92
CA GLY A 208 6.83 -20.25 3.75
C GLY A 208 7.88 -19.19 3.40
N SER A 209 9.01 -19.22 4.08
CA SER A 209 10.15 -18.35 3.81
C SER A 209 11.16 -19.09 2.93
N ALA A 210 11.28 -18.69 1.66
CA ALA A 210 12.40 -19.13 0.84
C ALA A 210 13.62 -18.26 1.14
N PRO A 211 14.76 -18.81 1.60
CA PRO A 211 15.96 -18.03 1.82
C PRO A 211 16.51 -17.53 0.48
N ILE A 212 16.85 -16.22 0.43
CA ILE A 212 17.29 -15.55 -0.81
C ILE A 212 18.73 -15.91 -1.16
N LEU A 213 19.61 -16.11 -0.15
CA LEU A 213 21.06 -16.30 -0.36
C LEU A 213 21.54 -17.75 -0.14
N PHE A 214 20.88 -18.46 0.77
CA PHE A 214 21.23 -19.85 1.10
C PHE A 214 19.94 -20.64 1.19
N GLY A 215 19.75 -21.58 0.27
CA GLY A 215 18.56 -22.45 0.21
C GLY A 215 18.91 -23.92 0.44
N HIS A 216 17.87 -24.74 0.55
CA HIS A 216 18.01 -26.19 0.59
C HIS A 216 18.55 -26.70 -0.74
N HIS A 217 19.51 -27.62 -0.68
CA HIS A 217 19.95 -28.37 -1.85
C HIS A 217 18.89 -29.41 -2.21
N TRP A 218 18.87 -29.86 -3.48
CA TRP A 218 17.93 -30.85 -3.97
C TRP A 218 17.92 -32.17 -3.18
N ASN A 219 19.02 -32.51 -2.47
CA ASN A 219 19.16 -33.68 -1.61
C ASN A 219 19.12 -33.33 -0.11
N SER A 220 18.74 -32.14 0.29
CA SER A 220 18.56 -31.81 1.70
C SER A 220 17.42 -32.62 2.29
N GLN A 221 17.65 -33.28 3.42
CA GLN A 221 16.56 -33.94 4.14
C GLN A 221 15.58 -32.87 4.63
N GLU A 222 14.30 -33.05 4.32
CA GLU A 222 13.25 -32.21 4.92
C GLU A 222 13.28 -32.42 6.43
N ASN A 223 13.45 -31.33 7.18
CA ASN A 223 13.17 -31.37 8.60
C ASN A 223 11.70 -31.79 8.77
N PRO A 224 11.41 -32.72 9.73
CA PRO A 224 10.03 -33.06 10.03
C PRO A 224 9.31 -31.74 10.32
N ARG A 225 8.25 -31.49 9.54
CA ARG A 225 7.44 -30.28 9.61
C ARG A 225 7.10 -29.99 11.07
N GLU A 226 7.43 -28.80 11.52
CA GLU A 226 6.75 -28.26 12.68
C GLU A 226 5.25 -28.34 12.37
N GLU A 227 4.51 -29.12 13.18
CA GLU A 227 3.07 -29.15 13.08
C GLU A 227 2.55 -27.71 13.01
N PHE A 228 1.80 -27.40 11.97
CA PHE A 228 1.08 -26.14 11.88
C PHE A 228 0.17 -26.05 13.12
N LYS A 229 0.65 -25.43 14.16
CA LYS A 229 -0.20 -24.96 15.23
C LYS A 229 -1.12 -23.92 14.62
N ASP A 230 -2.40 -24.19 14.71
CA ASP A 230 -3.45 -23.26 14.34
C ASP A 230 -3.32 -22.02 15.24
N LEU A 231 -2.53 -21.06 14.78
CA LEU A 231 -2.17 -19.83 15.50
C LEU A 231 -3.21 -18.73 15.27
N SER A 232 -4.50 -19.09 15.22
CA SER A 232 -5.53 -18.06 15.25
C SER A 232 -5.31 -17.16 16.47
N PRO A 233 -5.04 -15.86 16.31
CA PRO A 233 -4.82 -14.94 17.42
C PRO A 233 -6.11 -14.62 18.17
N PHE A 234 -7.26 -15.09 17.68
CA PHE A 234 -8.55 -14.87 18.32
C PHE A 234 -8.86 -15.97 19.34
N HIS A 235 -9.26 -15.58 20.53
CA HIS A 235 -9.73 -16.53 21.54
C HIS A 235 -11.07 -17.15 21.13
N LEU A 236 -11.09 -18.45 21.04
CA LEU A 236 -12.03 -19.36 20.40
C LEU A 236 -13.53 -19.26 20.72
N ARG A 237 -13.99 -18.38 21.57
CA ARG A 237 -15.42 -18.36 21.93
C ARG A 237 -16.39 -17.95 20.80
N ARG A 238 -15.89 -17.48 19.65
CA ARG A 238 -16.75 -17.02 18.53
C ARG A 238 -16.35 -17.57 17.16
N PHE A 239 -15.23 -18.29 17.04
CA PHE A 239 -14.75 -18.87 15.78
C PHE A 239 -14.84 -20.38 15.69
N VAL A 240 -15.48 -21.02 16.60
CA VAL A 240 -15.98 -22.36 16.33
C VAL A 240 -17.23 -22.17 15.45
N VAL A 241 -17.05 -21.70 14.24
CA VAL A 241 -17.87 -22.23 13.17
C VAL A 241 -17.38 -23.66 13.04
N GLN A 242 -18.00 -24.56 13.77
CA GLN A 242 -17.99 -25.94 13.38
C GLN A 242 -18.41 -25.94 11.92
N LYS A 243 -17.47 -26.21 11.02
CA LYS A 243 -17.85 -26.81 9.74
C LYS A 243 -18.56 -28.07 10.15
N GLY A 244 -19.90 -28.02 10.12
CA GLY A 244 -20.71 -29.21 10.26
C GLY A 244 -20.23 -30.22 9.24
N ASP A 245 -20.17 -31.46 9.67
CA ASP A 245 -19.91 -32.62 8.85
C ASP A 245 -20.77 -32.67 7.58
#